data_90e1f4be9bb810abab4ea1f946c3a017
#
_entry.id   90e1f4be9bb810abab4ea1f946c3a017
#
_cell.length_a   1.000
_cell.length_b   1.000
_cell.length_c   1.000
_cell.angle_alpha   90.00
_cell.angle_beta   90.00
_cell.angle_gamma   90.00
#
_symmetry.space_group_name_H-M   'P 1'
#
loop_
_entity.id
_entity.type
_entity.pdbx_description
1 polymer ?
#
loop_
_entity_poly.entity_id
_entity_poly.type
_entity_poly.pdbx_seq_one_letter_code
_entity_poly.pdbx_strand_id
1 'polypeptide(L)'
;AKTAYVIWGILALRLLLPFSLNLAAAPLHIAPDTAVYRVAAPLSDKIQPNMNALQQTEEQAPSLFTILCYVWLAGVLFLLLMQIVQYILFRKRLWRWSRFAEHAVPLELFESVKKDCGIKGKVRIRLSGAAETPLLTGIIRPVLYLPDRALPEDVVRFVFQHELMHFKRRDLWYKAVLLAARTVHWFNPAVWLLFSESSQAMECACDDSVLYGRTAEERKMYGEAILFCIKQRTVGKAVLATGFYDGMRALRKRF
;
A
#
# COMPACT_ATOMS: atom_id res chain seq x y z
N ALA A 1 4.96 1.25 17.99
CA ALA A 1 4.34 1.20 16.65
C ALA A 1 5.28 1.66 15.52
N LYS A 2 6.11 2.70 15.72
CA LYS A 2 7.01 3.26 14.68
C LYS A 2 7.99 2.23 14.10
N THR A 3 8.58 1.37 14.93
CA THR A 3 9.49 0.30 14.48
C THR A 3 8.78 -0.72 13.59
N ALA A 4 7.59 -1.17 13.97
CA ALA A 4 6.80 -2.10 13.17
C ALA A 4 6.44 -1.49 11.80
N TYR A 5 6.04 -0.22 11.75
CA TYR A 5 5.78 0.52 10.51
C TYR A 5 6.98 0.50 9.56
N VAL A 6 8.19 0.77 10.07
CA VAL A 6 9.43 0.77 9.25
C VAL A 6 9.77 -0.65 8.78
N ILE A 7 9.69 -1.65 9.66
CA ILE A 7 10.00 -3.05 9.32
C ILE A 7 9.08 -3.55 8.19
N TRP A 8 7.78 -3.32 8.31
CA TRP A 8 6.82 -3.72 7.28
C TRP A 8 7.07 -3.00 5.95
N GLY A 9 7.47 -1.73 5.98
CA GLY A 9 7.84 -0.97 4.78
C GLY A 9 9.07 -1.56 4.09
N ILE A 10 10.10 -1.91 4.85
CA ILE A 10 11.31 -2.55 4.33
C ILE A 10 10.99 -3.91 3.71
N LEU A 11 10.15 -4.72 4.37
CA LEU A 11 9.72 -6.02 3.84
C LEU A 11 8.94 -5.87 2.53
N ALA A 12 8.03 -4.91 2.44
CA ALA A 12 7.29 -4.63 1.21
C ALA A 12 8.21 -4.18 0.07
N LEU A 13 9.17 -3.30 0.37
CA LEU A 13 10.17 -2.86 -0.60
C LEU A 13 11.07 -4.02 -1.04
N ARG A 14 11.47 -4.88 -0.12
CA ARG A 14 12.26 -6.09 -0.41
C ARG A 14 11.55 -7.05 -1.36
N LEU A 15 10.22 -7.18 -1.24
CA LEU A 15 9.42 -8.00 -2.14
C LEU A 15 9.35 -7.43 -3.57
N LEU A 16 9.42 -6.10 -3.71
CA LEU A 16 9.40 -5.45 -5.03
C LEU A 16 10.76 -5.43 -5.72
N LEU A 17 11.85 -5.50 -4.96
CA LEU A 17 13.23 -5.44 -5.49
C LEU A 17 13.80 -6.85 -5.59
N PRO A 18 14.09 -7.38 -6.80
CA PRO A 18 14.63 -8.72 -7.01
C PRO A 18 16.14 -8.79 -6.70
N PHE A 19 16.61 -8.06 -5.68
CA PHE A 19 18.01 -8.18 -5.26
C PHE A 19 18.20 -9.48 -4.50
N SER A 20 18.89 -10.45 -5.11
CA SER A 20 19.53 -11.53 -4.40
C SER A 20 20.71 -10.92 -3.62
N LEU A 21 20.57 -10.81 -2.30
CA LEU A 21 21.75 -10.64 -1.46
C LEU A 21 22.53 -11.95 -1.57
N ASN A 22 23.53 -11.99 -2.46
CA ASN A 22 24.54 -13.03 -2.41
C ASN A 22 25.32 -12.84 -1.10
N LEU A 23 24.79 -13.43 -0.03
CA LEU A 23 25.59 -13.70 1.15
C LEU A 23 26.62 -14.71 0.70
N ALA A 24 27.83 -14.21 0.40
CA ALA A 24 28.98 -15.03 0.09
C ALA A 24 29.14 -16.07 1.21
N ALA A 25 29.39 -17.32 0.78
CA ALA A 25 29.76 -18.46 1.59
C ALA A 25 28.61 -19.21 2.31
N ALA A 26 27.86 -20.02 1.56
CA ALA A 26 27.60 -21.37 2.06
C ALA A 26 28.85 -22.22 1.79
N PRO A 27 29.53 -22.82 2.80
CA PRO A 27 30.73 -23.60 2.60
C PRO A 27 30.44 -25.06 2.19
N LEU A 28 29.53 -25.26 1.25
CA LEU A 28 29.20 -26.57 0.69
C LEU A 28 29.26 -26.51 -0.83
N HIS A 29 30.50 -26.38 -1.35
CA HIS A 29 30.82 -26.82 -2.70
C HIS A 29 30.98 -28.36 -2.67
N ILE A 30 29.89 -29.07 -2.92
CA ILE A 30 29.99 -30.44 -3.43
C ILE A 30 30.35 -30.26 -4.89
N ALA A 31 31.64 -30.34 -5.20
CA ALA A 31 32.10 -30.46 -6.55
C ALA A 31 31.58 -31.80 -7.11
N PRO A 32 30.83 -31.82 -8.21
CA PRO A 32 30.58 -33.07 -8.90
C PRO A 32 31.94 -33.56 -9.47
N ASP A 33 32.35 -34.73 -9.01
CA ASP A 33 33.53 -35.43 -9.48
C ASP A 33 33.37 -35.70 -10.99
N THR A 34 33.97 -34.86 -11.82
CA THR A 34 33.98 -34.99 -13.28
C THR A 34 35.14 -35.88 -13.73
N ALA A 35 35.29 -37.02 -13.09
CA ALA A 35 36.35 -37.99 -13.42
C ALA A 35 35.80 -39.31 -13.92
N VAL A 36 34.80 -39.34 -14.81
CA VAL A 36 34.55 -40.55 -15.63
C VAL A 36 33.75 -40.13 -16.86
N TYR A 37 34.37 -39.73 -17.95
CA TYR A 37 33.92 -39.96 -19.33
C TYR A 37 35.01 -39.46 -20.31
N ARG A 38 36.21 -40.05 -20.18
CA ARG A 38 37.19 -40.07 -21.27
C ARG A 38 37.42 -41.51 -21.70
N VAL A 39 36.45 -42.07 -22.41
CA VAL A 39 36.75 -43.27 -23.19
C VAL A 39 35.96 -43.20 -24.50
N ALA A 40 36.71 -43.33 -25.58
CA ALA A 40 36.29 -43.69 -26.92
C ALA A 40 35.62 -42.62 -27.80
N ALA A 41 36.45 -41.87 -28.49
CA ALA A 41 36.12 -41.56 -29.88
C ALA A 41 36.53 -42.77 -30.76
N PRO A 42 35.63 -43.30 -31.58
CA PRO A 42 36.02 -43.86 -32.85
C PRO A 42 35.28 -43.19 -34.01
N LEU A 43 36.08 -42.73 -34.96
CA LEU A 43 35.84 -42.79 -36.40
C LEU A 43 34.40 -43.03 -36.85
N SER A 44 33.76 -41.96 -37.28
CA SER A 44 32.78 -42.01 -38.37
C SER A 44 32.75 -40.66 -39.09
N ASP A 45 33.87 -40.41 -39.77
CA ASP A 45 33.88 -39.48 -40.90
C ASP A 45 33.23 -40.19 -42.08
N LYS A 46 32.28 -39.54 -42.71
CA LYS A 46 31.55 -39.91 -43.95
C LYS A 46 30.16 -40.57 -43.75
N ILE A 47 29.23 -39.88 -43.22
CA ILE A 47 27.86 -39.83 -43.75
C ILE A 47 27.28 -38.53 -43.19
N GLN A 48 27.30 -37.43 -43.96
CA GLN A 48 26.44 -36.29 -43.72
C GLN A 48 25.13 -36.51 -44.55
N PRO A 49 24.08 -37.01 -43.94
CA PRO A 49 22.78 -36.79 -44.56
C PRO A 49 22.47 -35.27 -44.40
N ASN A 50 22.05 -34.67 -45.47
CA ASN A 50 21.60 -33.29 -45.53
C ASN A 50 20.43 -33.10 -44.55
N MET A 51 20.74 -32.81 -43.29
CA MET A 51 19.74 -32.62 -42.19
C MET A 51 19.13 -31.21 -42.19
N ASN A 52 19.41 -30.37 -43.23
CA ASN A 52 18.86 -29.03 -43.35
C ASN A 52 17.43 -29.03 -43.98
N ALA A 53 16.85 -30.17 -44.28
CA ALA A 53 15.52 -30.26 -44.90
C ALA A 53 14.39 -30.66 -43.92
N LEU A 54 14.68 -30.87 -42.65
CA LEU A 54 13.70 -31.24 -41.63
C LEU A 54 13.76 -30.34 -40.37
N GLN A 55 14.17 -29.10 -40.51
CA GLN A 55 13.72 -28.09 -39.56
C GLN A 55 12.26 -27.75 -39.92
N GLN A 56 11.40 -28.75 -39.80
CA GLN A 56 10.02 -28.47 -39.51
C GLN A 56 10.04 -27.60 -38.25
N THR A 57 9.52 -26.41 -38.39
CA THR A 57 9.18 -25.56 -37.29
C THR A 57 8.20 -26.37 -36.42
N GLU A 58 8.71 -27.21 -35.51
CA GLU A 58 7.92 -27.71 -34.41
C GLU A 58 7.46 -26.43 -33.70
N GLU A 59 6.20 -26.09 -33.87
CA GLU A 59 5.51 -25.18 -32.94
C GLU A 59 5.62 -25.85 -31.56
N GLN A 60 6.74 -25.55 -30.90
CA GLN A 60 6.96 -26.06 -29.54
C GLN A 60 5.82 -25.51 -28.68
N ALA A 61 4.95 -26.41 -28.27
CA ALA A 61 3.89 -26.09 -27.32
C ALA A 61 4.54 -25.30 -26.14
N PRO A 62 3.92 -24.19 -25.70
CA PRO A 62 4.51 -23.33 -24.69
C PRO A 62 4.82 -24.16 -23.45
N SER A 63 6.06 -24.01 -22.93
CA SER A 63 6.45 -24.74 -21.72
C SER A 63 5.51 -24.42 -20.57
N LEU A 64 5.32 -25.34 -19.63
CA LEU A 64 4.52 -25.11 -18.41
C LEU A 64 4.92 -23.81 -17.71
N PHE A 65 6.22 -23.54 -17.67
CA PHE A 65 6.77 -22.29 -17.10
C PHE A 65 6.25 -21.05 -17.85
N THR A 66 6.23 -21.08 -19.18
CA THR A 66 5.69 -19.98 -20.00
C THR A 66 4.21 -19.74 -19.73
N ILE A 67 3.42 -20.81 -19.61
CA ILE A 67 1.99 -20.72 -19.27
C ILE A 67 1.81 -20.08 -17.88
N LEU A 68 2.58 -20.50 -16.88
CA LEU A 68 2.52 -19.94 -15.53
C LEU A 68 2.90 -18.46 -15.51
N CYS A 69 3.91 -18.04 -16.31
CA CYS A 69 4.27 -16.64 -16.45
C CYS A 69 3.13 -15.79 -17.03
N TYR A 70 2.43 -16.29 -18.05
CA TYR A 70 1.28 -15.59 -18.63
C TYR A 70 0.11 -15.51 -17.66
N VAL A 71 -0.20 -16.58 -16.90
CA VAL A 71 -1.24 -16.59 -15.87
C VAL A 71 -0.91 -15.57 -14.78
N TRP A 72 0.35 -15.57 -14.31
CA TRP A 72 0.80 -14.59 -13.33
C TRP A 72 0.65 -13.15 -13.84
N LEU A 73 1.15 -12.87 -15.06
CA LEU A 73 1.07 -11.54 -15.65
C LEU A 73 -0.37 -11.07 -15.85
N ALA A 74 -1.24 -11.97 -16.35
CA ALA A 74 -2.65 -11.68 -16.50
C ALA A 74 -3.32 -11.32 -15.17
N GLY A 75 -3.01 -12.06 -14.10
CA GLY A 75 -3.48 -11.77 -12.75
C GLY A 75 -3.01 -10.41 -12.24
N VAL A 76 -1.74 -10.07 -12.44
CA VAL A 76 -1.17 -8.75 -12.08
C VAL A 76 -1.89 -7.62 -12.83
N LEU A 77 -2.03 -7.75 -14.16
CA LEU A 77 -2.68 -6.73 -14.99
C LEU A 77 -4.16 -6.55 -14.64
N PHE A 78 -4.87 -7.66 -14.40
CA PHE A 78 -6.27 -7.64 -13.99
C PHE A 78 -6.45 -6.92 -12.66
N LEU A 79 -5.65 -7.26 -11.63
CA LEU A 79 -5.75 -6.64 -10.33
C LEU A 79 -5.33 -5.16 -10.36
N LEU A 80 -4.29 -4.83 -11.14
CA LEU A 80 -3.86 -3.44 -11.33
C LEU A 80 -4.97 -2.60 -11.97
N LEU A 81 -5.57 -3.10 -13.05
CA LEU A 81 -6.68 -2.43 -13.72
C LEU A 81 -7.87 -2.24 -12.78
N MET A 82 -8.26 -3.29 -12.06
CA MET A 82 -9.34 -3.24 -11.07
C MET A 82 -9.08 -2.16 -10.00
N GLN A 83 -7.87 -2.08 -9.48
CA GLN A 83 -7.48 -1.10 -8.47
C GLN A 83 -7.50 0.33 -9.02
N ILE A 84 -7.00 0.55 -10.24
CA ILE A 84 -7.03 1.84 -10.92
C ILE A 84 -8.48 2.29 -11.14
N VAL A 85 -9.32 1.41 -11.67
CA VAL A 85 -10.74 1.71 -11.90
C VAL A 85 -11.46 2.05 -10.60
N GLN A 86 -11.29 1.23 -9.56
CA GLN A 86 -11.88 1.49 -8.24
C GLN A 86 -11.42 2.84 -7.66
N TYR A 87 -10.12 3.17 -7.78
CA TYR A 87 -9.58 4.45 -7.31
C TYR A 87 -10.15 5.64 -8.08
N ILE A 88 -10.24 5.53 -9.41
CA ILE A 88 -10.82 6.59 -10.26
C ILE A 88 -12.30 6.79 -9.93
N LEU A 89 -13.09 5.71 -9.82
CA LEU A 89 -14.51 5.78 -9.48
C LEU A 89 -14.72 6.38 -8.09
N PHE A 90 -13.91 5.96 -7.12
CA PHE A 90 -13.93 6.51 -5.77
C PHE A 90 -13.63 8.02 -5.77
N ARG A 91 -12.57 8.46 -6.46
CA ARG A 91 -12.24 9.89 -6.57
C ARG A 91 -13.33 10.68 -7.29
N LYS A 92 -13.90 10.14 -8.37
CA LYS A 92 -15.01 10.77 -9.09
C LYS A 92 -16.22 10.92 -8.18
N ARG A 93 -16.54 9.89 -7.38
CA ARG A 93 -17.64 9.94 -6.42
C ARG A 93 -17.43 11.03 -5.36
N LEU A 94 -16.25 11.07 -4.74
CA LEU A 94 -15.91 12.11 -3.76
C LEU A 94 -15.98 13.50 -4.38
N TRP A 95 -15.44 13.69 -5.58
CA TRP A 95 -15.44 14.98 -6.27
C TRP A 95 -16.84 15.43 -6.67
N ARG A 96 -17.65 14.54 -7.20
CA ARG A 96 -19.03 14.86 -7.64
C ARG A 96 -19.91 15.38 -6.51
N TRP A 97 -19.76 14.80 -5.33
CA TRP A 97 -20.54 15.14 -4.13
C TRP A 97 -19.79 16.09 -3.20
N SER A 98 -18.79 16.82 -3.70
CA SER A 98 -18.00 17.71 -2.89
C SER A 98 -18.24 19.17 -3.20
N ARG A 99 -18.23 19.99 -2.14
CA ARG A 99 -18.29 21.45 -2.18
C ARG A 99 -17.06 22.07 -1.49
N PHE A 100 -16.77 23.33 -1.76
CA PHE A 100 -15.72 24.05 -1.05
C PHE A 100 -16.10 24.23 0.43
N ALA A 101 -15.11 24.20 1.30
CA ALA A 101 -15.31 24.22 2.75
C ALA A 101 -15.36 25.65 3.34
N GLU A 102 -15.39 26.69 2.51
CA GLU A 102 -15.14 28.10 2.89
C GLU A 102 -16.02 28.63 4.03
N HIS A 103 -17.25 28.13 4.18
CA HIS A 103 -18.17 28.62 5.22
C HIS A 103 -18.59 27.58 6.27
N ALA A 104 -18.17 26.33 6.13
CA ALA A 104 -18.65 25.23 6.95
C ALA A 104 -17.56 24.59 7.82
N VAL A 105 -16.31 25.03 7.66
CA VAL A 105 -15.15 24.52 8.43
C VAL A 105 -14.29 25.71 8.84
N PRO A 106 -13.81 25.76 10.07
CA PRO A 106 -12.90 26.84 10.50
C PRO A 106 -11.54 26.70 9.78
N LEU A 107 -11.40 27.36 8.63
CA LEU A 107 -10.15 27.36 7.85
C LEU A 107 -8.98 27.90 8.64
N GLU A 108 -9.23 28.86 9.53
CA GLU A 108 -8.22 29.40 10.45
C GLU A 108 -7.68 28.31 11.39
N LEU A 109 -8.56 27.45 11.91
CA LEU A 109 -8.17 26.30 12.73
C LEU A 109 -7.31 25.32 11.90
N PHE A 110 -7.68 25.06 10.66
CA PHE A 110 -6.88 24.18 9.80
C PHE A 110 -5.48 24.73 9.53
N GLU A 111 -5.36 26.00 9.17
CA GLU A 111 -4.06 26.62 8.91
C GLU A 111 -3.23 26.72 10.21
N SER A 112 -3.85 26.95 11.36
CA SER A 112 -3.19 26.89 12.68
C SER A 112 -2.63 25.48 12.93
N VAL A 113 -3.46 24.45 12.83
CA VAL A 113 -3.04 23.05 13.04
C VAL A 113 -1.96 22.62 12.05
N LYS A 114 -2.07 23.05 10.79
CA LYS A 114 -1.07 22.77 9.75
C LYS A 114 0.29 23.41 10.10
N LYS A 115 0.28 24.65 10.61
CA LYS A 115 1.48 25.35 11.10
C LYS A 115 2.08 24.63 12.30
N ASP A 116 1.26 24.23 13.28
CA ASP A 116 1.68 23.50 14.47
C ASP A 116 2.32 22.13 14.10
N CYS A 117 1.80 21.48 13.06
CA CYS A 117 2.39 20.27 12.51
C CYS A 117 3.68 20.50 11.69
N GLY A 118 4.07 21.76 11.43
CA GLY A 118 5.24 22.13 10.62
C GLY A 118 5.10 21.77 9.14
N ILE A 119 3.88 21.82 8.59
CA ILE A 119 3.58 21.42 7.21
C ILE A 119 3.55 22.66 6.30
N LYS A 120 4.48 22.73 5.35
CA LYS A 120 4.56 23.80 4.34
C LYS A 120 3.81 23.43 3.04
N GLY A 121 3.39 22.18 2.86
CA GLY A 121 2.73 21.68 1.65
C GLY A 121 1.31 22.24 1.48
N LYS A 122 0.85 22.32 0.22
CA LYS A 122 -0.54 22.71 -0.09
C LYS A 122 -1.46 21.49 0.07
N VAL A 123 -2.37 21.53 1.02
CA VAL A 123 -3.44 20.57 1.21
C VAL A 123 -4.76 21.30 1.03
N ARG A 124 -5.62 20.80 0.15
CA ARG A 124 -6.96 21.38 -0.06
C ARG A 124 -7.97 20.70 0.85
N ILE A 125 -8.97 21.45 1.31
CA ILE A 125 -10.09 20.90 2.08
C ILE A 125 -11.35 20.97 1.23
N ARG A 126 -12.14 19.92 1.29
CA ARG A 126 -13.47 19.85 0.69
C ARG A 126 -14.43 19.11 1.62
N LEU A 127 -15.68 19.55 1.62
CA LEU A 127 -16.77 18.78 2.22
C LEU A 127 -17.34 17.84 1.17
N SER A 128 -17.67 16.62 1.54
CA SER A 128 -18.28 15.67 0.61
C SER A 128 -19.34 14.82 1.32
N GLY A 129 -20.55 14.84 0.79
CA GLY A 129 -21.62 13.94 1.23
C GLY A 129 -21.32 12.45 0.96
N ALA A 130 -20.34 12.17 0.09
CA ALA A 130 -19.86 10.80 -0.15
C ALA A 130 -18.73 10.36 0.81
N ALA A 131 -18.21 11.28 1.61
CA ALA A 131 -17.21 10.96 2.63
C ALA A 131 -17.91 10.68 3.95
N GLU A 132 -17.87 9.43 4.40
CA GLU A 132 -18.48 9.02 5.69
C GLU A 132 -17.61 9.43 6.87
N THR A 133 -16.31 9.42 6.69
CA THR A 133 -15.29 9.83 7.68
C THR A 133 -14.32 10.80 7.03
N PRO A 134 -13.65 11.63 7.83
CA PRO A 134 -12.50 12.38 7.35
C PRO A 134 -11.50 11.46 6.65
N LEU A 135 -10.96 11.91 5.52
CA LEU A 135 -9.98 11.13 4.77
C LEU A 135 -9.09 12.01 3.89
N LEU A 136 -7.82 11.67 3.83
CA LEU A 136 -6.86 12.27 2.92
C LEU A 136 -6.71 11.39 1.68
N THR A 137 -6.76 11.99 0.48
CA THR A 137 -6.56 11.28 -0.79
C THR A 137 -5.75 12.13 -1.78
N GLY A 138 -5.10 11.47 -2.74
CA GLY A 138 -4.30 12.13 -3.76
C GLY A 138 -2.81 12.21 -3.42
N ILE A 139 -2.01 11.36 -4.06
CA ILE A 139 -0.55 11.26 -3.83
C ILE A 139 0.18 12.55 -4.24
N ILE A 140 -0.19 13.13 -5.42
CA ILE A 140 0.48 14.30 -5.98
C ILE A 140 -0.22 15.60 -5.56
N ARG A 141 -1.55 15.58 -5.55
CA ARG A 141 -2.40 16.73 -5.18
C ARG A 141 -3.31 16.31 -4.02
N PRO A 142 -2.83 16.43 -2.79
CA PRO A 142 -3.56 15.98 -1.61
C PRO A 142 -4.81 16.82 -1.38
N VAL A 143 -5.91 16.14 -1.13
CA VAL A 143 -7.19 16.73 -0.76
C VAL A 143 -7.70 16.02 0.49
N LEU A 144 -7.97 16.80 1.52
CA LEU A 144 -8.64 16.36 2.73
C LEU A 144 -10.16 16.50 2.51
N TYR A 145 -10.85 15.38 2.50
CA TYR A 145 -12.30 15.36 2.47
C TYR A 145 -12.85 15.18 3.88
N LEU A 146 -13.77 16.04 4.24
CA LEU A 146 -14.55 15.94 5.47
C LEU A 146 -15.98 15.53 5.12
N PRO A 147 -16.67 14.81 6.00
CA PRO A 147 -18.09 14.53 5.83
C PRO A 147 -18.89 15.84 5.83
N ASP A 148 -19.95 15.90 5.01
CA ASP A 148 -20.85 17.07 4.93
C ASP A 148 -21.85 17.05 6.08
N ARG A 149 -21.36 17.21 7.28
CA ARG A 149 -22.11 17.29 8.54
C ARG A 149 -21.33 18.08 9.58
N ALA A 150 -22.05 18.65 10.55
CA ALA A 150 -21.42 19.35 11.66
C ALA A 150 -20.61 18.39 12.52
N LEU A 151 -19.35 18.74 12.74
CA LEU A 151 -18.46 18.08 13.67
C LEU A 151 -18.17 19.06 14.83
N PRO A 152 -18.14 18.61 16.08
CA PRO A 152 -17.67 19.45 17.21
C PRO A 152 -16.26 19.98 16.93
N GLU A 153 -15.97 21.21 17.34
CA GLU A 153 -14.70 21.88 17.02
C GLU A 153 -13.50 21.11 17.56
N ASP A 154 -13.62 20.57 18.78
CA ASP A 154 -12.57 19.73 19.39
C ASP A 154 -12.29 18.48 18.53
N VAL A 155 -13.33 17.83 18.03
CA VAL A 155 -13.20 16.67 17.12
C VAL A 155 -12.51 17.09 15.82
N VAL A 156 -12.90 18.21 15.22
CA VAL A 156 -12.32 18.73 13.97
C VAL A 156 -10.82 18.98 14.14
N ARG A 157 -10.39 19.56 15.27
CA ARG A 157 -8.98 19.82 15.57
C ARG A 157 -8.17 18.52 15.58
N PHE A 158 -8.62 17.51 16.29
CA PHE A 158 -7.93 16.21 16.33
C PHE A 158 -7.94 15.48 14.99
N VAL A 159 -9.03 15.59 14.24
CA VAL A 159 -9.12 15.09 12.86
C VAL A 159 -8.08 15.74 11.96
N PHE A 160 -7.95 17.06 12.01
CA PHE A 160 -6.93 17.75 11.23
C PHE A 160 -5.52 17.30 11.62
N GLN A 161 -5.23 17.19 12.91
CA GLN A 161 -3.92 16.72 13.38
C GLN A 161 -3.61 15.31 12.85
N HIS A 162 -4.57 14.40 12.91
CA HIS A 162 -4.40 13.02 12.44
C HIS A 162 -4.16 12.98 10.92
N GLU A 163 -5.03 13.58 10.14
CA GLU A 163 -4.94 13.55 8.66
C GLU A 163 -3.71 14.29 8.13
N LEU A 164 -3.35 15.40 8.75
CA LEU A 164 -2.13 16.13 8.43
C LEU A 164 -0.86 15.36 8.84
N MET A 165 -0.92 14.53 9.87
CA MET A 165 0.19 13.65 10.24
C MET A 165 0.41 12.56 9.18
N HIS A 166 -0.64 11.97 8.61
CA HIS A 166 -0.54 11.06 7.45
C HIS A 166 0.12 11.75 6.25
N PHE A 167 -0.25 13.01 5.99
CA PHE A 167 0.40 13.78 4.93
C PHE A 167 1.89 14.01 5.19
N LYS A 168 2.24 14.44 6.39
CA LYS A 168 3.64 14.69 6.82
C LYS A 168 4.51 13.44 6.68
N ARG A 169 3.97 12.29 7.05
CA ARG A 169 4.65 10.99 7.02
C ARG A 169 4.67 10.36 5.63
N ARG A 170 3.95 10.93 4.65
CA ARG A 170 3.79 10.39 3.30
C ARG A 170 3.14 8.99 3.28
N ASP A 171 2.19 8.74 4.16
CA ASP A 171 1.55 7.43 4.34
C ASP A 171 0.80 6.94 3.09
N LEU A 172 0.36 7.86 2.19
CA LEU A 172 -0.20 7.48 0.88
C LEU A 172 0.83 6.81 -0.04
N TRP A 173 2.10 7.25 0.00
CA TRP A 173 3.19 6.59 -0.73
C TRP A 173 3.49 5.23 -0.16
N TYR A 174 3.51 5.12 1.17
CA TYR A 174 3.67 3.84 1.85
C TYR A 174 2.56 2.85 1.46
N LYS A 175 1.30 3.28 1.46
CA LYS A 175 0.16 2.47 0.98
C LYS A 175 0.32 2.06 -0.49
N ALA A 176 0.84 2.93 -1.35
CA ALA A 176 1.06 2.61 -2.76
C ALA A 176 2.11 1.51 -2.93
N VAL A 177 3.21 1.54 -2.16
CA VAL A 177 4.25 0.49 -2.14
C VAL A 177 3.66 -0.85 -1.67
N LEU A 178 2.90 -0.84 -0.57
CA LEU A 178 2.23 -2.05 -0.06
C LEU A 178 1.26 -2.64 -1.09
N LEU A 179 0.51 -1.78 -1.77
CA LEU A 179 -0.46 -2.18 -2.78
C LEU A 179 0.24 -2.79 -4.00
N ALA A 180 1.37 -2.21 -4.44
CA ALA A 180 2.18 -2.75 -5.52
C ALA A 180 2.75 -4.14 -5.15
N ALA A 181 3.31 -4.30 -3.93
CA ALA A 181 3.78 -5.59 -3.45
C ALA A 181 2.66 -6.65 -3.43
N ARG A 182 1.46 -6.28 -2.96
CA ARG A 182 0.29 -7.16 -2.95
C ARG A 182 -0.16 -7.54 -4.36
N THR A 183 -0.05 -6.62 -5.31
CA THR A 183 -0.45 -6.86 -6.70
C THR A 183 0.51 -7.81 -7.40
N VAL A 184 1.82 -7.61 -7.26
CA VAL A 184 2.85 -8.46 -7.86
C VAL A 184 2.81 -9.89 -7.28
N HIS A 185 2.58 -10.00 -5.98
CA HIS A 185 2.54 -11.28 -5.26
C HIS A 185 1.11 -11.71 -4.90
N TRP A 186 0.17 -11.47 -5.80
CA TRP A 186 -1.27 -11.67 -5.56
C TRP A 186 -1.64 -13.09 -5.13
N PHE A 187 -0.89 -14.09 -5.58
CA PHE A 187 -1.05 -15.50 -5.27
C PHE A 187 -0.54 -15.90 -3.87
N ASN A 188 0.25 -15.04 -3.22
CA ASN A 188 0.85 -15.34 -1.93
C ASN A 188 0.00 -14.78 -0.76
N PRO A 189 -0.63 -15.64 0.07
CA PRO A 189 -1.48 -15.20 1.17
C PRO A 189 -0.72 -14.39 2.25
N ALA A 190 0.58 -14.65 2.42
CA ALA A 190 1.40 -13.91 3.39
C ALA A 190 1.48 -12.41 3.05
N VAL A 191 1.42 -12.03 1.76
CA VAL A 191 1.45 -10.62 1.35
C VAL A 191 0.13 -9.90 1.69
N TRP A 192 -0.99 -10.62 1.69
CA TRP A 192 -2.27 -10.08 2.13
C TRP A 192 -2.27 -9.80 3.64
N LEU A 193 -1.68 -10.72 4.41
CA LEU A 193 -1.48 -10.50 5.84
C LEU A 193 -0.53 -9.32 6.09
N LEU A 194 0.61 -9.26 5.38
CA LEU A 194 1.55 -8.15 5.43
C LEU A 194 0.86 -6.82 5.16
N PHE A 195 0.01 -6.74 4.13
CA PHE A 195 -0.75 -5.53 3.80
C PHE A 195 -1.66 -5.10 4.95
N SER A 196 -2.37 -6.05 5.58
CA SER A 196 -3.25 -5.79 6.72
C SER A 196 -2.49 -5.27 7.95
N GLU A 197 -1.46 -6.00 8.37
CA GLU A 197 -0.65 -5.64 9.54
C GLU A 197 0.13 -4.33 9.34
N SER A 198 0.65 -4.11 8.11
CA SER A 198 1.32 -2.85 7.77
C SER A 198 0.37 -1.65 7.83
N SER A 199 -0.85 -1.82 7.32
CA SER A 199 -1.86 -0.76 7.38
C SER A 199 -2.21 -0.42 8.82
N GLN A 200 -2.36 -1.43 9.68
CA GLN A 200 -2.61 -1.23 11.10
C GLN A 200 -1.42 -0.55 11.82
N ALA A 201 -0.19 -1.02 11.56
CA ALA A 201 1.02 -0.41 12.13
C ALA A 201 1.17 1.07 11.72
N MET A 202 0.75 1.41 10.50
CA MET A 202 0.73 2.78 9.99
C MET A 202 -0.23 3.67 10.79
N GLU A 203 -1.45 3.20 11.05
CA GLU A 203 -2.44 3.94 11.86
C GLU A 203 -1.92 4.14 13.30
N CYS A 204 -1.46 3.06 13.95
CA CYS A 204 -0.89 3.15 15.31
C CYS A 204 0.31 4.11 15.38
N ALA A 205 1.17 4.11 14.37
CA ALA A 205 2.31 5.02 14.32
C ALA A 205 1.90 6.48 14.04
N CYS A 206 0.75 6.69 13.36
CA CYS A 206 0.14 8.01 13.21
C CYS A 206 -0.37 8.52 14.55
N ASP A 207 -1.15 7.68 15.27
CA ASP A 207 -1.65 8.00 16.61
C ASP A 207 -0.53 8.31 17.60
N ASP A 208 0.52 7.47 17.65
CA ASP A 208 1.71 7.72 18.48
C ASP A 208 2.36 9.08 18.16
N SER A 209 2.30 9.49 16.92
CA SER A 209 2.89 10.77 16.48
C SER A 209 2.04 11.98 16.89
N VAL A 210 0.71 11.83 16.87
CA VAL A 210 -0.23 12.85 17.34
C VAL A 210 -0.21 12.97 18.84
N LEU A 211 -0.08 11.83 19.55
CA LEU A 211 -0.12 11.76 21.03
C LEU A 211 1.22 12.00 21.70
N TYR A 212 2.28 12.19 20.92
CA TYR A 212 3.61 12.44 21.47
C TYR A 212 3.66 13.72 22.30
N GLY A 213 4.08 13.62 23.55
CA GLY A 213 4.16 14.77 24.48
C GLY A 213 2.80 15.28 25.03
N ARG A 214 1.69 14.59 24.73
CA ARG A 214 0.35 14.97 25.19
C ARG A 214 0.07 14.49 26.62
N THR A 215 -0.73 15.26 27.34
CA THR A 215 -1.24 14.91 28.69
C THR A 215 -2.23 13.73 28.62
N ALA A 216 -2.51 13.10 29.75
CA ALA A 216 -3.50 12.02 29.83
C ALA A 216 -4.90 12.49 29.42
N GLU A 217 -5.26 13.73 29.75
CA GLU A 217 -6.53 14.36 29.39
C GLU A 217 -6.66 14.55 27.85
N GLU A 218 -5.65 15.12 27.23
CA GLU A 218 -5.62 15.28 25.76
C GLU A 218 -5.66 13.94 25.01
N ARG A 219 -5.02 12.89 25.57
CA ARG A 219 -5.09 11.52 25.01
C ARG A 219 -6.51 10.96 25.09
N LYS A 220 -7.22 11.18 26.20
CA LYS A 220 -8.61 10.80 26.35
C LYS A 220 -9.50 11.51 25.33
N MET A 221 -9.38 12.84 25.24
CA MET A 221 -10.14 13.63 24.25
C MET A 221 -9.89 13.18 22.81
N TYR A 222 -8.63 12.89 22.47
CA TYR A 222 -8.28 12.31 21.16
C TYR A 222 -8.97 10.97 20.92
N GLY A 223 -8.95 10.07 21.91
CA GLY A 223 -9.65 8.77 21.85
C GLY A 223 -11.14 8.93 21.63
N GLU A 224 -11.78 9.86 22.33
CA GLU A 224 -13.21 10.19 22.17
C GLU A 224 -13.52 10.74 20.77
N ALA A 225 -12.64 11.61 20.22
CA ALA A 225 -12.77 12.13 18.88
C ALA A 225 -12.70 11.03 17.81
N ILE A 226 -11.74 10.09 17.96
CA ILE A 226 -11.65 8.92 17.08
C ILE A 226 -12.91 8.06 17.15
N LEU A 227 -13.36 7.73 18.38
CA LEU A 227 -14.57 6.94 18.60
C LEU A 227 -15.81 7.62 17.99
N PHE A 228 -15.91 8.94 18.11
CA PHE A 228 -16.98 9.72 17.49
C PHE A 228 -16.98 9.54 15.98
N CYS A 229 -15.83 9.66 15.32
CA CYS A 229 -15.71 9.49 13.87
C CYS A 229 -16.04 8.06 13.42
N ILE A 230 -15.68 7.05 14.21
CA ILE A 230 -15.93 5.63 13.89
C ILE A 230 -17.41 5.27 14.06
N LYS A 231 -18.05 5.72 15.13
CA LYS A 231 -19.48 5.44 15.40
C LYS A 231 -20.41 5.96 14.31
N GLN A 232 -19.99 7.00 13.60
CA GLN A 232 -20.80 7.62 12.55
C GLN A 232 -20.63 6.98 11.18
N ARG A 233 -19.90 5.87 11.08
CA ARG A 233 -19.58 5.21 9.83
C ARG A 233 -20.64 4.19 9.44
N THR A 234 -21.20 4.34 8.23
CA THR A 234 -21.94 3.33 7.50
C THR A 234 -21.03 2.80 6.37
N VAL A 235 -20.86 1.54 6.30
CA VAL A 235 -19.94 0.71 5.48
C VAL A 235 -19.55 1.26 4.09
N GLY A 236 -18.27 1.62 3.90
CA GLY A 236 -17.67 1.90 2.59
C GLY A 236 -16.14 1.80 2.63
N LYS A 237 -15.52 1.00 1.75
CA LYS A 237 -14.07 0.74 1.76
C LYS A 237 -13.38 1.34 0.54
N ALA A 238 -12.33 2.17 0.74
CA ALA A 238 -11.42 2.57 -0.32
C ALA A 238 -9.97 2.21 0.06
N VAL A 239 -9.28 1.53 -0.86
CA VAL A 239 -7.96 0.94 -0.62
C VAL A 239 -6.83 1.97 -0.59
N LEU A 240 -6.95 3.08 -1.35
CA LEU A 240 -5.95 4.15 -1.46
C LEU A 240 -6.42 5.47 -0.83
N ALA A 241 -7.03 5.40 0.34
CA ALA A 241 -7.31 6.58 1.15
C ALA A 241 -6.81 6.35 2.57
N THR A 242 -6.32 7.40 3.22
CA THR A 242 -6.22 7.39 4.67
C THR A 242 -7.63 7.67 5.17
N GLY A 243 -8.06 6.94 6.10
CA GLY A 243 -9.31 7.15 6.81
C GLY A 243 -9.20 6.35 8.09
N PHE A 244 -9.92 6.70 9.13
CA PHE A 244 -10.00 5.91 10.36
C PHE A 244 -10.51 4.50 10.03
N TYR A 245 -9.62 3.71 9.42
CA TYR A 245 -9.94 2.39 8.87
C TYR A 245 -9.54 1.31 9.85
N ASP A 246 -10.34 0.42 9.95
CA ASP A 246 -10.34 -0.89 10.60
C ASP A 246 -11.25 -0.92 11.82
N GLY A 247 -12.27 -1.76 11.69
CA GLY A 247 -13.32 -1.90 12.66
C GLY A 247 -12.85 -2.23 14.09
N MET A 248 -13.75 -2.63 14.95
CA MET A 248 -13.54 -2.86 16.40
C MET A 248 -12.30 -3.69 16.77
N ARG A 249 -11.75 -4.52 15.87
CA ARG A 249 -10.50 -5.25 16.11
C ARG A 249 -9.26 -4.36 16.15
N ALA A 250 -9.22 -3.34 15.30
CA ALA A 250 -8.12 -2.37 15.29
C ALA A 250 -8.18 -1.43 16.50
N LEU A 251 -9.38 -1.06 16.94
CA LEU A 251 -9.54 -0.27 18.16
C LEU A 251 -8.94 -0.97 19.40
N ARG A 252 -9.12 -2.28 19.57
CA ARG A 252 -8.52 -3.03 20.68
C ARG A 252 -7.00 -3.01 20.69
N LYS A 253 -6.34 -2.79 19.55
CA LYS A 253 -4.86 -2.70 19.48
C LYS A 253 -4.36 -1.25 19.57
N ARG A 254 -5.24 -0.24 19.43
CA ARG A 254 -4.89 1.20 19.52
C ARG A 254 -4.99 1.74 20.96
N PHE A 255 -5.78 1.10 21.80
CA PHE A 255 -6.01 1.39 23.22
C PHE A 255 -5.81 0.13 24.06
#